data_e01c714df1279a8f9de5f0f76f437b4f
#
_entry.id   e01c714df1279a8f9de5f0f76f437b4f
#
_cell.length_a   1.000
_cell.length_b   1.000
_cell.length_c   1.000
_cell.angle_alpha   90.00
_cell.angle_beta   90.00
_cell.angle_gamma   90.00
#
_symmetry.space_group_name_H-M   'P 1'
#
loop_
_entity.id
_entity.type
_entity.pdbx_description
1 polymer ?
#
loop_
_entity_poly.entity_id
_entity_poly.type
_entity_poly.pdbx_seq_one_letter_code
_entity_poly.pdbx_strand_id
1 'polypeptide(L)'
;MSVVVVAENDPDALDLALTDLRLEGHQVHGARDAAEAEALIIELHPDIAVLDHRMPPGETGLALAERLVVDHPRVRVVVYSNYRSAELTARAQAIGVPFLAKGNLQALRAAVSR
;
A
#
# COMPACT_ATOMS: atom_id res chain seq x y z
N MET A 1 -4.71 3.04 -16.73
CA MET A 1 -5.15 3.70 -15.48
C MET A 1 -5.61 2.68 -14.48
N SER A 2 -5.20 2.84 -13.24
CA SER A 2 -5.62 1.95 -12.15
C SER A 2 -6.32 2.73 -11.06
N VAL A 3 -7.18 2.06 -10.31
CA VAL A 3 -7.74 2.59 -9.07
C VAL A 3 -6.82 2.12 -7.94
N VAL A 4 -6.27 3.07 -7.18
CA VAL A 4 -5.23 2.83 -6.18
C VAL A 4 -5.69 3.35 -4.83
N VAL A 5 -5.54 2.53 -3.79
CA VAL A 5 -5.67 2.98 -2.41
C VAL A 5 -4.27 3.05 -1.80
N VAL A 6 -3.92 4.20 -1.25
CA VAL A 6 -2.62 4.41 -0.58
C VAL A 6 -2.87 4.65 0.90
N ALA A 7 -2.30 3.82 1.74
CA ALA A 7 -2.39 3.97 3.19
C ALA A 7 -1.05 4.47 3.72
N GLU A 8 -1.06 5.63 4.37
CA GLU A 8 0.13 6.29 4.88
C GLU A 8 -0.24 7.14 6.10
N ASN A 9 0.45 6.93 7.18
CA ASN A 9 0.21 7.61 8.45
C ASN A 9 0.67 9.08 8.44
N ASP A 10 1.77 9.38 7.73
CA ASP A 10 2.30 10.74 7.64
C ASP A 10 1.56 11.52 6.54
N PRO A 11 0.89 12.65 6.88
CA PRO A 11 0.12 13.42 5.89
C PRO A 11 0.95 13.92 4.71
N ASP A 12 2.18 14.35 4.94
CA ASP A 12 3.03 14.89 3.87
C ASP A 12 3.47 13.77 2.92
N ALA A 13 3.84 12.62 3.46
CA ALA A 13 4.19 11.48 2.65
C ALA A 13 2.97 10.95 1.87
N LEU A 14 1.79 10.99 2.46
CA LEU A 14 0.56 10.61 1.77
C LEU A 14 0.29 11.55 0.59
N ASP A 15 0.34 12.85 0.82
CA ASP A 15 0.13 13.85 -0.25
C ASP A 15 1.11 13.65 -1.40
N LEU A 16 2.38 13.39 -1.09
CA LEU A 16 3.40 13.18 -2.11
C LEU A 16 3.08 11.95 -2.96
N ALA A 17 2.74 10.84 -2.33
CA ALA A 17 2.41 9.61 -3.04
C ALA A 17 1.15 9.78 -3.90
N LEU A 18 0.10 10.41 -3.36
CA LEU A 18 -1.14 10.65 -4.10
C LEU A 18 -0.90 11.53 -5.32
N THR A 19 -0.15 12.63 -5.14
CA THR A 19 0.16 13.55 -6.23
C THR A 19 0.96 12.85 -7.32
N ASP A 20 1.99 12.11 -6.94
CA ASP A 20 2.83 11.40 -7.90
C ASP A 20 2.02 10.41 -8.73
N LEU A 21 1.18 9.61 -8.10
CA LEU A 21 0.37 8.61 -8.80
C LEU A 21 -0.73 9.24 -9.66
N ARG A 22 -1.29 10.37 -9.22
CA ARG A 22 -2.25 11.11 -10.06
C ARG A 22 -1.59 11.62 -11.33
N LEU A 23 -0.37 12.12 -11.23
CA LEU A 23 0.37 12.59 -12.41
C LEU A 23 0.65 11.46 -13.40
N GLU A 24 0.70 10.21 -12.92
CA GLU A 24 0.83 9.03 -13.79
C GLU A 24 -0.51 8.56 -14.37
N GLY A 25 -1.58 9.27 -14.09
CA GLY A 25 -2.90 8.98 -14.67
C GLY A 25 -3.78 8.01 -13.89
N HIS A 26 -3.42 7.70 -12.64
CA HIS A 26 -4.21 6.81 -11.80
C HIS A 26 -5.28 7.55 -11.01
N GLN A 27 -6.36 6.86 -10.70
CA GLN A 27 -7.36 7.33 -9.74
C GLN A 27 -6.90 6.87 -8.35
N VAL A 28 -6.62 7.81 -7.44
CA VAL A 28 -6.03 7.49 -6.14
C VAL A 28 -6.88 7.96 -4.98
N HIS A 29 -6.88 7.15 -3.92
CA HIS A 29 -7.60 7.43 -2.69
C HIS A 29 -6.66 7.20 -1.51
N GLY A 30 -6.64 8.13 -0.57
CA GLY A 30 -5.73 8.07 0.57
C GLY A 30 -6.41 7.60 1.85
N ALA A 31 -5.67 6.85 2.66
CA ALA A 31 -6.08 6.43 3.99
C ALA A 31 -4.93 6.68 4.96
N ARG A 32 -5.24 6.95 6.22
CA ARG A 32 -4.23 7.26 7.24
C ARG A 32 -3.87 6.10 8.13
N ASP A 33 -4.69 5.05 8.12
CA ASP A 33 -4.46 3.86 8.93
C ASP A 33 -5.04 2.63 8.23
N ALA A 34 -4.80 1.47 8.82
CA ALA A 34 -5.22 0.21 8.24
C ALA A 34 -6.76 0.08 8.17
N ALA A 35 -7.48 0.55 9.19
CA ALA A 35 -8.93 0.46 9.22
C ALA A 35 -9.57 1.28 8.10
N GLU A 36 -9.08 2.52 7.90
CA GLU A 36 -9.57 3.39 6.82
C GLU A 36 -9.22 2.80 5.46
N ALA A 37 -8.01 2.26 5.31
CA ALA A 37 -7.59 1.62 4.07
C ALA A 37 -8.48 0.41 3.75
N GLU A 38 -8.74 -0.43 4.72
CA GLU A 38 -9.59 -1.61 4.52
C GLU A 38 -11.00 -1.21 4.12
N ALA A 39 -11.57 -0.19 4.76
CA ALA A 39 -12.90 0.31 4.40
C ALA A 39 -12.95 0.79 2.94
N LEU A 40 -11.93 1.51 2.48
CA LEU A 40 -11.84 1.95 1.09
C LEU A 40 -11.68 0.78 0.13
N ILE A 41 -10.90 -0.22 0.49
CA ILE A 41 -10.69 -1.41 -0.34
C ILE A 41 -12.01 -2.17 -0.52
N ILE A 42 -12.77 -2.33 0.55
CA ILE A 42 -14.08 -2.99 0.49
C ILE A 42 -15.05 -2.21 -0.38
N GLU A 43 -15.07 -0.89 -0.25
CA GLU A 43 -15.99 -0.03 -0.99
C GLU A 43 -15.64 0.08 -2.47
N LEU A 44 -14.35 0.30 -2.77
CA LEU A 44 -13.91 0.67 -4.12
C LEU A 44 -13.44 -0.50 -4.97
N HIS A 45 -13.10 -1.62 -4.37
CA HIS A 45 -12.48 -2.76 -5.07
C HIS A 45 -11.33 -2.29 -5.96
N PRO A 46 -10.28 -1.67 -5.39
CA PRO A 46 -9.21 -1.08 -6.20
C PRO A 46 -8.39 -2.16 -6.92
N ASP A 47 -7.64 -1.72 -7.93
CA ASP A 47 -6.72 -2.60 -8.62
C ASP A 47 -5.52 -2.93 -7.76
N ILE A 48 -5.07 -1.95 -6.95
CA ILE A 48 -3.90 -2.12 -6.08
C ILE A 48 -4.04 -1.31 -4.80
N ALA A 49 -3.53 -1.88 -3.71
CA ALA A 49 -3.39 -1.21 -2.42
C ALA A 49 -1.90 -1.06 -2.09
N VAL A 50 -1.48 0.17 -1.82
CA VAL A 50 -0.11 0.51 -1.41
C VAL A 50 -0.17 0.84 0.07
N LEU A 51 0.50 0.05 0.90
CA LEU A 51 0.37 0.12 2.34
C LEU A 51 1.69 0.45 3.01
N ASP A 52 1.70 1.52 3.83
CA ASP A 52 2.80 1.78 4.74
C ASP A 52 2.79 0.72 5.85
N HIS A 53 3.95 0.29 6.28
CA HIS A 53 4.03 -0.73 7.34
C HIS A 53 3.61 -0.16 8.70
N ARG A 54 4.10 1.02 9.06
CA ARG A 54 3.80 1.62 10.38
C ARG A 54 2.65 2.60 10.29
N MET A 55 1.50 2.20 10.81
CA MET A 55 0.29 3.02 10.80
C MET A 55 -0.44 2.98 12.15
N PRO A 56 0.22 3.39 13.25
CA PRO A 56 -0.48 3.44 14.53
C PRO A 56 -1.70 4.38 14.43
N PRO A 57 -2.76 4.13 15.22
CA PRO A 57 -2.81 3.18 16.35
C PRO A 57 -3.23 1.76 15.98
N GLY A 58 -3.58 1.46 14.75
CA GLY A 58 -4.10 0.15 14.37
C GLY A 58 -3.03 -0.85 13.95
N GLU A 59 -3.45 -1.84 13.17
CA GLU A 59 -2.53 -2.87 12.70
C GLU A 59 -1.52 -2.33 11.70
N THR A 60 -0.44 -3.06 11.51
CA THR A 60 0.59 -2.70 10.53
C THR A 60 0.10 -2.95 9.10
N GLY A 61 0.74 -2.29 8.14
CA GLY A 61 0.43 -2.52 6.73
C GLY A 61 0.69 -3.97 6.30
N LEU A 62 1.74 -4.59 6.83
CA LEU A 62 2.02 -5.99 6.49
C LEU A 62 0.97 -6.93 7.08
N ALA A 63 0.49 -6.68 8.31
CA ALA A 63 -0.60 -7.48 8.88
C ALA A 63 -1.88 -7.34 8.05
N LEU A 64 -2.20 -6.13 7.62
CA LEU A 64 -3.33 -5.91 6.72
C LEU A 64 -3.12 -6.64 5.39
N ALA A 65 -1.91 -6.57 4.81
CA ALA A 65 -1.58 -7.26 3.57
C ALA A 65 -1.81 -8.77 3.70
N GLU A 66 -1.40 -9.36 4.81
CA GLU A 66 -1.60 -10.79 5.06
C GLU A 66 -3.09 -11.18 5.03
N ARG A 67 -3.95 -10.32 5.53
CA ARG A 67 -5.40 -10.56 5.47
C ARG A 67 -5.96 -10.31 4.07
N LEU A 68 -5.51 -9.26 3.41
CA LEU A 68 -6.03 -8.90 2.08
C LEU A 68 -5.74 -9.96 1.01
N VAL A 69 -4.58 -10.58 1.04
CA VAL A 69 -4.25 -11.61 0.03
C VAL A 69 -5.16 -12.83 0.15
N VAL A 70 -5.74 -13.07 1.32
CA VAL A 70 -6.70 -14.15 1.56
C VAL A 70 -8.13 -13.68 1.22
N ASP A 71 -8.53 -12.53 1.75
CA ASP A 71 -9.91 -12.05 1.69
C ASP A 71 -10.24 -11.33 0.39
N HIS A 72 -9.25 -10.70 -0.24
CA HIS A 72 -9.41 -9.92 -1.47
C HIS A 72 -8.32 -10.27 -2.48
N PRO A 73 -8.30 -11.51 -2.99
CA PRO A 73 -7.19 -12.00 -3.82
C PRO A 73 -7.04 -11.27 -5.16
N ARG A 74 -8.03 -10.52 -5.60
CA ARG A 74 -7.96 -9.76 -6.85
C ARG A 74 -7.29 -8.40 -6.69
N VAL A 75 -7.14 -7.93 -5.45
CA VAL A 75 -6.44 -6.66 -5.18
C VAL A 75 -4.95 -6.97 -5.08
N ARG A 76 -4.16 -6.32 -5.93
CA ARG A 76 -2.70 -6.41 -5.80
C ARG A 76 -2.29 -5.60 -4.59
N VAL A 77 -1.34 -6.08 -3.81
CA VAL A 77 -0.90 -5.42 -2.58
C VAL A 77 0.59 -5.18 -2.66
N VAL A 78 1.01 -3.97 -2.26
CA VAL A 78 2.40 -3.58 -2.12
C VAL A 78 2.57 -2.97 -0.75
N VAL A 79 3.62 -3.36 -0.03
CA VAL A 79 3.97 -2.73 1.24
C VAL A 79 5.22 -1.89 1.03
N TYR A 80 5.23 -0.67 1.57
CA TYR A 80 6.41 0.17 1.50
C TYR A 80 6.72 0.72 2.88
N SER A 81 8.02 0.89 3.18
CA SER A 81 8.44 1.29 4.52
C SER A 81 9.84 1.87 4.51
N ASN A 82 10.12 2.78 5.47
CA ASN A 82 11.48 3.21 5.77
C ASN A 82 12.23 2.16 6.59
N TYR A 83 11.49 1.27 7.24
CA TYR A 83 12.05 0.23 8.08
C TYR A 83 12.01 -1.11 7.37
N ARG A 84 13.15 -1.80 7.34
CA ARG A 84 13.25 -3.12 6.74
C ARG A 84 13.99 -4.05 7.69
N SER A 85 13.47 -5.26 7.84
CA SER A 85 14.12 -6.32 8.58
C SER A 85 14.01 -7.64 7.82
N ALA A 86 14.85 -8.60 8.18
CA ALA A 86 14.79 -9.94 7.59
C ALA A 86 13.42 -10.58 7.85
N GLU A 87 12.87 -10.39 9.05
CA GLU A 87 11.55 -10.92 9.40
C GLU A 87 10.44 -10.36 8.52
N LEU A 88 10.40 -9.03 8.36
CA LEU A 88 9.36 -8.39 7.54
C LEU A 88 9.49 -8.77 6.08
N THR A 89 10.72 -8.83 5.57
CA THR A 89 10.97 -9.24 4.21
C THR A 89 10.51 -10.69 3.98
N ALA A 90 10.81 -11.59 4.91
CA ALA A 90 10.38 -12.98 4.81
C ALA A 90 8.86 -13.13 4.85
N ARG A 91 8.18 -12.38 5.71
CA ARG A 91 6.70 -12.37 5.78
C ARG A 91 6.08 -11.91 4.47
N ALA A 92 6.61 -10.83 3.90
CA ALA A 92 6.11 -10.32 2.62
C ALA A 92 6.33 -11.32 1.49
N GLN A 93 7.50 -11.93 1.43
CA GLN A 93 7.81 -12.97 0.44
C GLN A 93 6.88 -14.18 0.57
N ALA A 94 6.56 -14.57 1.79
CA ALA A 94 5.70 -15.74 2.03
C ALA A 94 4.30 -15.57 1.44
N ILE A 95 3.81 -14.34 1.31
CA ILE A 95 2.50 -14.04 0.74
C ILE A 95 2.58 -13.44 -0.66
N GLY A 96 3.79 -13.36 -1.24
CA GLY A 96 3.98 -12.83 -2.60
C GLY A 96 3.77 -11.34 -2.74
N VAL A 97 3.94 -10.57 -1.66
CA VAL A 97 3.75 -9.12 -1.66
C VAL A 97 5.09 -8.42 -1.79
N PRO A 98 5.27 -7.52 -2.78
CA PRO A 98 6.48 -6.70 -2.87
C PRO A 98 6.64 -5.80 -1.66
N PHE A 99 7.89 -5.69 -1.17
CA PHE A 99 8.23 -4.83 -0.05
C PHE A 99 9.20 -3.76 -0.56
N LEU A 100 8.73 -2.53 -0.72
CA LEU A 100 9.49 -1.45 -1.33
C LEU A 100 10.05 -0.50 -0.28
N ALA A 101 11.18 0.12 -0.62
CA ALA A 101 11.73 1.18 0.22
C ALA A 101 10.92 2.46 0.03
N LYS A 102 10.56 3.10 1.14
CA LYS A 102 9.86 4.38 1.13
C LYS A 102 10.77 5.45 0.53
N GLY A 103 10.19 6.37 -0.23
CA GLY A 103 10.93 7.42 -0.91
C GLY A 103 11.43 7.04 -2.29
N ASN A 104 11.36 5.77 -2.68
CA ASN A 104 11.67 5.36 -4.04
C ASN A 104 10.41 5.43 -4.90
N LEU A 105 10.10 6.63 -5.39
CA LEU A 105 8.89 6.86 -6.18
C LEU A 105 8.91 6.12 -7.50
N GLN A 106 10.08 5.92 -8.09
CA GLN A 106 10.20 5.17 -9.33
C GLN A 106 9.78 3.71 -9.14
N ALA A 107 10.22 3.08 -8.05
CA ALA A 107 9.82 1.71 -7.74
C ALA A 107 8.31 1.62 -7.46
N LEU A 108 7.76 2.63 -6.77
CA LEU A 108 6.33 2.70 -6.51
C LEU A 108 5.52 2.82 -7.80
N ARG A 109 5.92 3.70 -8.71
CA ARG A 109 5.26 3.85 -10.01
C ARG A 109 5.31 2.55 -10.81
N ALA A 110 6.46 1.89 -10.83
CA ALA A 110 6.61 0.62 -11.55
C ALA A 110 5.70 -0.46 -10.96
N ALA A 111 5.59 -0.54 -9.64
CA ALA A 111 4.74 -1.53 -8.98
C ALA A 111 3.25 -1.28 -9.27
N VAL A 112 2.83 -0.02 -9.31
CA VAL A 112 1.42 0.35 -9.57
C VAL A 112 1.06 0.14 -11.04
N SER A 113 1.98 0.36 -11.96
CA SER A 113 1.71 0.34 -13.39
C SER A 113 1.70 -1.04 -14.04
N ARG A 114 1.99 -2.09 -13.30
CA ARG A 114 2.01 -3.46 -13.84
C ARG A 114 0.66 -3.93 -14.31
#